data_0fa5b632a6f906b5c043d30f984e5b31
#
_entry.id   0fa5b632a6f906b5c043d30f984e5b31
#
_cell.length_a   1.000
_cell.length_b   1.000
_cell.length_c   1.000
_cell.angle_alpha   90.00
_cell.angle_beta   90.00
_cell.angle_gamma   90.00
#
_symmetry.space_group_name_H-M   'P 1'
#
loop_
_entity.id
_entity.type
_entity.pdbx_description
1 polymer ?
#
loop_
_entity_poly.entity_id
_entity_poly.type
_entity_poly.pdbx_seq_one_letter_code
_entity_poly.pdbx_strand_id
1 'polypeptide(L)'
;MKKIDKGIGIWQILNSEIITDIIASSGFDFTILDLEHGLHDPQTVQNCLFSAKKSGINLIARIPSIAYPNVVQLIDTGIDGIIFPHIETERQLQEAINLTYMPPIGGKSFSPFVPRFEYGERKSSAKTNPMLGILIESEKGLKNSPSLLSNPLVDFVYFGAYDLSVEIGDPGNIFSNEIFDKLVLLTQYAISNNKKIMSLYRNEKELKQLLNIGIHYPIASVDTLNLKLRLDQLVGSYKNLIN
;
A
#
# COMPACT_ATOMS: atom_id res chain seq x y z
N MET A 1 -6.26 12.02 9.79
CA MET A 1 -6.48 11.16 8.61
C MET A 1 -7.97 11.07 8.32
N LYS A 2 -8.41 11.39 7.11
CA LYS A 2 -9.75 11.00 6.67
C LYS A 2 -9.74 9.48 6.50
N LYS A 3 -10.52 8.74 7.29
CA LYS A 3 -10.81 7.34 6.96
C LYS A 3 -11.55 7.33 5.63
N ILE A 4 -10.84 6.96 4.57
CA ILE A 4 -11.46 6.75 3.26
C ILE A 4 -12.18 5.41 3.36
N ASP A 5 -13.46 5.38 3.09
CA ASP A 5 -14.23 4.13 3.17
C ASP A 5 -14.05 3.29 1.90
N LYS A 6 -13.96 3.96 0.74
CA LYS A 6 -13.56 3.43 -0.57
C LYS A 6 -12.76 4.51 -1.29
N GLY A 7 -11.80 4.13 -2.12
CA GLY A 7 -10.98 5.09 -2.85
C GLY A 7 -10.08 4.40 -3.86
N ILE A 8 -9.50 5.18 -4.75
CA ILE A 8 -8.56 4.71 -5.76
C ILE A 8 -7.14 5.11 -5.40
N GLY A 9 -6.22 4.17 -5.47
CA GLY A 9 -4.79 4.39 -5.24
C GLY A 9 -3.91 4.07 -6.43
N ILE A 10 -2.64 4.41 -6.31
CA ILE A 10 -1.60 4.07 -7.28
C ILE A 10 -0.29 3.76 -6.56
N TRP A 11 0.51 2.84 -7.11
CA TRP A 11 1.89 2.65 -6.67
C TRP A 11 2.79 3.76 -7.22
N GLN A 12 3.63 4.30 -6.37
CA GLN A 12 4.66 5.27 -6.73
C GLN A 12 6.06 4.68 -6.50
N ILE A 13 6.76 4.39 -7.59
CA ILE A 13 8.15 3.91 -7.61
C ILE A 13 9.12 5.07 -7.84
N LEU A 14 8.70 6.08 -8.63
CA LEU A 14 9.52 7.25 -8.91
C LEU A 14 9.73 8.10 -7.66
N ASN A 15 10.99 8.26 -7.29
CA ASN A 15 11.41 9.04 -6.13
C ASN A 15 11.30 10.55 -6.43
N SER A 16 10.08 11.08 -6.37
CA SER A 16 9.83 12.51 -6.60
C SER A 16 8.52 12.97 -5.97
N GLU A 17 8.57 14.02 -5.18
CA GLU A 17 7.40 14.71 -4.63
C GLU A 17 6.55 15.36 -5.74
N ILE A 18 7.13 15.66 -6.90
CA ILE A 18 6.38 16.16 -8.06
C ILE A 18 5.44 15.08 -8.60
N ILE A 19 5.86 13.82 -8.61
CA ILE A 19 4.99 12.69 -8.99
C ILE A 19 3.85 12.57 -7.98
N THR A 20 4.11 12.72 -6.69
CA THR A 20 3.05 12.73 -5.67
C THR A 20 2.03 13.86 -5.92
N ASP A 21 2.48 15.05 -6.29
CA ASP A 21 1.60 16.19 -6.62
C ASP A 21 0.77 15.93 -7.89
N ILE A 22 1.38 15.35 -8.93
CA ILE A 22 0.66 14.92 -10.14
C ILE A 22 -0.41 13.89 -9.81
N ILE A 23 -0.09 12.85 -9.03
CA ILE A 23 -1.03 11.82 -8.59
C ILE A 23 -2.21 12.48 -7.85
N ALA A 24 -1.92 13.36 -6.90
CA ALA A 24 -2.94 14.05 -6.12
C ALA A 24 -3.84 14.94 -6.99
N SER A 25 -3.25 15.74 -7.90
CA SER A 25 -4.00 16.61 -8.80
C SER A 25 -4.81 15.83 -9.85
N SER A 26 -4.47 14.57 -10.10
CA SER A 26 -5.24 13.68 -10.97
C SER A 26 -6.48 13.07 -10.30
N GLY A 27 -6.69 13.32 -9.01
CA GLY A 27 -7.90 12.89 -8.29
C GLY A 27 -7.77 11.54 -7.59
N PHE A 28 -6.57 11.02 -7.39
CA PHE A 28 -6.36 9.83 -6.56
C PHE A 28 -6.60 10.16 -5.07
N ASP A 29 -7.11 9.18 -4.32
CA ASP A 29 -7.38 9.31 -2.89
C ASP A 29 -6.13 9.05 -2.04
N PHE A 30 -5.21 8.25 -2.57
CA PHE A 30 -3.94 7.93 -1.91
C PHE A 30 -2.88 7.43 -2.91
N THR A 31 -1.62 7.48 -2.47
CA THR A 31 -0.51 6.83 -3.15
C THR A 31 0.23 5.90 -2.21
N ILE A 32 0.81 4.82 -2.76
CA ILE A 32 1.66 3.88 -2.02
C ILE A 32 3.10 4.06 -2.49
N LEU A 33 3.95 4.63 -1.63
CA LEU A 33 5.39 4.70 -1.90
C LEU A 33 6.02 3.33 -1.72
N ASP A 34 6.75 2.90 -2.72
CA ASP A 34 7.39 1.59 -2.73
C ASP A 34 8.86 1.71 -2.30
N LEU A 35 9.18 1.29 -1.06
CA LEU A 35 10.55 1.26 -0.56
C LEU A 35 11.24 -0.08 -0.82
N GLU A 36 10.52 -1.08 -1.35
CA GLU A 36 11.08 -2.38 -1.69
C GLU A 36 11.69 -2.38 -3.10
N HIS A 37 10.92 -1.94 -4.10
CA HIS A 37 11.35 -1.90 -5.50
C HIS A 37 11.62 -0.48 -6.02
N GLY A 38 11.29 0.55 -5.23
CA GLY A 38 11.62 1.95 -5.51
C GLY A 38 12.89 2.42 -4.79
N LEU A 39 13.33 3.62 -5.11
CA LEU A 39 14.51 4.24 -4.51
C LEU A 39 14.14 5.24 -3.39
N HIS A 40 13.02 5.01 -2.71
CA HIS A 40 12.58 5.86 -1.61
C HIS A 40 13.37 5.56 -0.32
N ASP A 41 13.65 6.61 0.43
CA ASP A 41 14.19 6.58 1.79
C ASP A 41 13.33 7.46 2.71
N PRO A 42 13.58 7.52 4.04
CA PRO A 42 12.77 8.33 4.94
C PRO A 42 12.73 9.82 4.58
N GLN A 43 13.80 10.38 4.01
CA GLN A 43 13.82 11.78 3.58
C GLN A 43 12.89 12.03 2.39
N THR A 44 12.94 11.16 1.39
CA THR A 44 12.09 11.27 0.20
C THR A 44 10.63 10.98 0.54
N VAL A 45 10.35 10.04 1.45
CA VAL A 45 9.01 9.83 2.00
C VAL A 45 8.48 11.10 2.66
N GLN A 46 9.30 11.82 3.44
CA GLN A 46 8.90 13.06 4.08
C GLN A 46 8.57 14.16 3.05
N ASN A 47 9.36 14.31 1.98
CA ASN A 47 9.09 15.26 0.91
C ASN A 47 7.77 14.93 0.19
N CYS A 48 7.57 13.66 -0.18
CA CYS A 48 6.30 13.21 -0.77
C CYS A 48 5.11 13.45 0.17
N LEU A 49 5.31 13.28 1.49
CA LEU A 49 4.26 13.51 2.48
C LEU A 49 3.85 14.99 2.57
N PHE A 50 4.78 15.93 2.43
CA PHE A 50 4.44 17.36 2.36
C PHE A 50 3.56 17.65 1.15
N SER A 51 3.90 17.10 -0.02
CA SER A 51 3.10 17.21 -1.23
C SER A 51 1.71 16.59 -1.07
N ALA A 52 1.65 15.37 -0.56
CA ALA A 52 0.39 14.66 -0.30
C ALA A 52 -0.53 15.42 0.67
N LYS A 53 0.02 15.93 1.77
CA LYS A 53 -0.75 16.73 2.76
C LYS A 53 -1.30 18.03 2.19
N LYS A 54 -0.49 18.74 1.39
CA LYS A 54 -0.92 19.96 0.70
C LYS A 54 -2.13 19.71 -0.19
N SER A 55 -2.13 18.59 -0.89
CA SER A 55 -3.17 18.22 -1.86
C SER A 55 -4.31 17.37 -1.26
N GLY A 56 -4.19 16.98 0.02
CA GLY A 56 -5.26 16.32 0.79
C GLY A 56 -5.44 14.83 0.50
N ILE A 57 -4.46 14.15 -0.11
CA ILE A 57 -4.45 12.70 -0.30
C ILE A 57 -3.70 12.00 0.83
N ASN A 58 -3.99 10.71 1.04
CA ASN A 58 -3.24 9.90 2.00
C ASN A 58 -1.96 9.33 1.38
N LEU A 59 -0.94 9.16 2.20
CA LEU A 59 0.33 8.56 1.81
C LEU A 59 0.60 7.31 2.64
N ILE A 60 0.73 6.18 1.95
CA ILE A 60 1.05 4.87 2.52
C ILE A 60 2.46 4.49 2.06
N ALA A 61 3.24 3.79 2.87
CA ALA A 61 4.55 3.29 2.49
C ALA A 61 4.61 1.77 2.60
N ARG A 62 5.07 1.06 1.56
CA ARG A 62 5.49 -0.34 1.65
C ARG A 62 6.97 -0.36 2.01
N ILE A 63 7.31 -1.05 3.09
CA ILE A 63 8.70 -1.26 3.49
C ILE A 63 9.30 -2.51 2.83
N PRO A 64 10.64 -2.62 2.71
CA PRO A 64 11.28 -3.77 2.07
C PRO A 64 11.11 -5.08 2.85
N SER A 65 11.04 -5.02 4.16
CA SER A 65 10.89 -6.19 5.05
C SER A 65 10.58 -5.76 6.47
N ILE A 66 10.14 -6.69 7.32
CA ILE A 66 9.97 -6.45 8.76
C ILE A 66 11.30 -6.01 9.41
N ALA A 67 12.44 -6.49 8.93
CA ALA A 67 13.76 -6.15 9.44
C ALA A 67 14.28 -4.77 8.97
N TYR A 68 13.47 -3.99 8.23
CA TYR A 68 13.88 -2.67 7.75
C TYR A 68 14.18 -1.72 8.92
N PRO A 69 15.42 -1.19 9.02
CA PRO A 69 15.86 -0.46 10.22
C PRO A 69 15.14 0.88 10.42
N ASN A 70 14.62 1.47 9.35
CA ASN A 70 14.07 2.82 9.37
C ASN A 70 12.53 2.87 9.59
N VAL A 71 11.88 1.78 9.99
CA VAL A 71 10.41 1.74 10.22
C VAL A 71 9.96 2.83 11.18
N VAL A 72 10.66 2.99 12.30
CA VAL A 72 10.34 4.01 13.31
C VAL A 72 10.42 5.41 12.71
N GLN A 73 11.48 5.70 11.95
CA GLN A 73 11.67 7.00 11.29
C GLN A 73 10.56 7.27 10.27
N LEU A 74 10.18 6.27 9.45
CA LEU A 74 9.06 6.40 8.51
C LEU A 74 7.75 6.74 9.23
N ILE A 75 7.45 6.02 10.31
CA ILE A 75 6.25 6.31 11.11
C ILE A 75 6.31 7.72 11.68
N ASP A 76 7.45 8.16 12.18
CA ASP A 76 7.64 9.46 12.80
C ASP A 76 7.54 10.65 11.82
N THR A 77 7.72 10.42 10.48
CA THR A 77 7.37 11.44 9.46
C THR A 77 5.89 11.81 9.47
N GLY A 78 5.03 10.93 9.94
CA GLY A 78 3.59 11.13 9.97
C GLY A 78 2.83 10.55 8.77
N ILE A 79 3.38 9.51 8.10
CA ILE A 79 2.68 8.75 7.06
C ILE A 79 1.33 8.24 7.56
N ASP A 80 0.36 8.09 6.65
CA ASP A 80 -1.00 7.68 7.00
C ASP A 80 -1.14 6.17 7.19
N GLY A 81 -0.32 5.37 6.48
CA GLY A 81 -0.31 3.93 6.59
C GLY A 81 1.05 3.32 6.27
N ILE A 82 1.26 2.10 6.73
CA ILE A 82 2.45 1.30 6.45
C ILE A 82 2.03 -0.11 6.03
N ILE A 83 2.67 -0.66 5.01
CA ILE A 83 2.46 -2.02 4.51
C ILE A 83 3.69 -2.86 4.84
N PHE A 84 3.47 -3.94 5.58
CA PHE A 84 4.48 -4.94 5.87
C PHE A 84 4.37 -6.08 4.85
N PRO A 85 5.43 -6.34 4.04
CA PRO A 85 5.44 -7.44 3.08
C PRO A 85 5.66 -8.78 3.78
N HIS A 86 5.38 -9.87 3.05
CA HIS A 86 5.68 -11.25 3.44
C HIS A 86 5.12 -11.68 4.80
N ILE A 87 3.93 -11.18 5.16
CA ILE A 87 3.27 -11.58 6.42
C ILE A 87 2.55 -12.91 6.21
N GLU A 88 3.14 -13.97 6.75
CA GLU A 88 2.68 -15.34 6.62
C GLU A 88 2.27 -15.99 7.94
N THR A 89 2.69 -15.42 9.08
CA THR A 89 2.50 -16.00 10.40
C THR A 89 2.09 -14.94 11.43
N GLU A 90 1.40 -15.37 12.48
CA GLU A 90 1.04 -14.51 13.62
C GLU A 90 2.27 -13.90 14.30
N ARG A 91 3.41 -14.63 14.32
CA ARG A 91 4.67 -14.11 14.87
C ARG A 91 5.14 -12.90 14.07
N GLN A 92 5.16 -12.98 12.73
CA GLN A 92 5.53 -11.85 11.88
C GLN A 92 4.55 -10.69 12.04
N LEU A 93 3.24 -10.97 12.14
CA LEU A 93 2.24 -9.93 12.42
C LEU A 93 2.50 -9.25 13.77
N GLN A 94 2.83 -10.03 14.81
CA GLN A 94 3.16 -9.45 16.11
C GLN A 94 4.43 -8.58 16.07
N GLU A 95 5.43 -8.95 15.28
CA GLU A 95 6.63 -8.14 15.04
C GLU A 95 6.26 -6.82 14.34
N ALA A 96 5.38 -6.85 13.31
CA ALA A 96 4.87 -5.66 12.65
C ALA A 96 4.09 -4.74 13.61
N ILE A 97 3.26 -5.31 14.48
CA ILE A 97 2.54 -4.57 15.53
C ILE A 97 3.53 -3.91 16.49
N ASN A 98 4.55 -4.63 16.95
CA ASN A 98 5.56 -4.10 17.85
C ASN A 98 6.33 -2.92 17.26
N LEU A 99 6.59 -2.93 15.96
CA LEU A 99 7.26 -1.84 15.26
C LEU A 99 6.34 -0.62 15.02
N THR A 100 5.03 -0.85 14.91
CA THR A 100 4.06 0.19 14.54
C THR A 100 3.51 0.95 15.74
N TYR A 101 3.22 0.23 16.82
CA TYR A 101 2.52 0.79 17.97
C TYR A 101 3.43 0.97 19.18
N MET A 102 3.16 2.03 19.95
CA MET A 102 3.84 2.26 21.23
C MET A 102 3.28 1.34 22.34
N PRO A 103 4.01 1.17 23.45
CA PRO A 103 3.47 0.51 24.64
C PRO A 103 2.14 1.13 25.11
N PRO A 104 1.19 0.34 25.64
CA PRO A 104 1.31 -1.09 25.96
C PRO A 104 0.97 -2.01 24.81
N ILE A 105 0.60 -1.52 23.61
CA ILE A 105 0.16 -2.32 22.45
C ILE A 105 1.35 -2.96 21.75
N GLY A 106 2.42 -2.19 21.52
CA GLY A 106 3.63 -2.62 20.82
C GLY A 106 4.88 -2.16 21.56
N GLY A 107 6.02 -2.11 20.83
CA GLY A 107 7.34 -1.78 21.37
C GLY A 107 7.99 -0.53 20.77
N LYS A 108 7.28 0.20 19.88
CA LYS A 108 7.83 1.38 19.22
C LYS A 108 8.25 2.44 20.24
N SER A 109 9.45 2.98 20.08
CA SER A 109 9.92 4.12 20.88
C SER A 109 9.08 5.39 20.61
N PHE A 110 9.05 6.28 21.58
CA PHE A 110 8.30 7.53 21.53
C PHE A 110 9.24 8.73 21.53
N SER A 111 9.03 9.64 20.57
CA SER A 111 9.56 11.00 20.63
C SER A 111 8.43 11.99 20.32
N PRO A 112 8.16 12.97 21.19
CA PRO A 112 7.14 13.98 20.92
C PRO A 112 7.60 15.02 19.88
N PHE A 113 8.90 15.14 19.60
CA PHE A 113 9.49 16.21 18.81
C PHE A 113 9.58 15.91 17.31
N VAL A 114 8.81 14.93 16.84
CA VAL A 114 8.78 14.48 15.44
C VAL A 114 7.53 15.01 14.71
N PRO A 115 7.53 15.05 13.34
CA PRO A 115 6.41 15.57 12.56
C PRO A 115 5.06 14.94 12.88
N ARG A 116 5.01 13.65 13.20
CA ARG A 116 3.79 12.92 13.59
C ARG A 116 3.07 13.56 14.79
N PHE A 117 3.83 14.12 15.72
CA PHE A 117 3.32 14.76 16.94
C PHE A 117 3.40 16.29 16.89
N GLU A 118 3.51 16.85 15.67
CA GLU A 118 3.54 18.32 15.48
C GLU A 118 4.60 18.99 16.36
N TYR A 119 5.77 18.33 16.48
CA TYR A 119 6.92 18.81 17.25
C TYR A 119 6.63 19.12 18.72
N GLY A 120 5.72 18.34 19.34
CA GLY A 120 5.37 18.44 20.74
C GLY A 120 3.98 19.04 21.01
N GLU A 121 3.32 19.59 20.02
CA GLU A 121 1.98 20.18 20.19
C GLU A 121 0.87 19.13 20.25
N ARG A 122 1.02 18.01 19.53
CA ARG A 122 0.03 16.93 19.49
C ARG A 122 0.33 15.85 20.51
N LYS A 123 -0.64 15.57 21.40
CA LYS A 123 -0.56 14.43 22.32
C LYS A 123 -0.70 13.10 21.57
N SER A 124 0.03 12.09 22.04
CA SER A 124 -0.14 10.72 21.56
C SER A 124 -1.56 10.20 21.86
N SER A 125 -2.16 9.55 20.88
CA SER A 125 -3.46 8.88 21.00
C SER A 125 -3.59 7.79 19.95
N ALA A 126 -4.60 6.92 20.03
CA ALA A 126 -4.86 5.92 18.99
C ALA A 126 -5.06 6.54 17.60
N LYS A 127 -5.52 7.80 17.51
CA LYS A 127 -5.69 8.54 16.25
C LYS A 127 -4.36 9.01 15.63
N THR A 128 -3.25 8.94 16.36
CA THR A 128 -1.93 9.32 15.87
C THR A 128 -1.14 8.14 15.30
N ASN A 129 -1.63 6.91 15.41
CA ASN A 129 -0.99 5.75 14.81
C ASN A 129 -1.25 5.71 13.29
N PRO A 130 -0.29 5.22 12.48
CA PRO A 130 -0.57 4.92 11.07
C PRO A 130 -1.51 3.73 10.98
N MET A 131 -2.18 3.57 9.84
CA MET A 131 -2.88 2.32 9.50
C MET A 131 -1.84 1.21 9.34
N LEU A 132 -2.11 0.05 9.92
CA LEU A 132 -1.32 -1.17 9.73
C LEU A 132 -1.90 -1.99 8.59
N GLY A 133 -1.15 -2.09 7.50
CA GLY A 133 -1.45 -2.96 6.37
C GLY A 133 -0.51 -4.17 6.33
N ILE A 134 -1.03 -5.30 5.89
CA ILE A 134 -0.25 -6.50 5.60
C ILE A 134 -0.37 -6.87 4.14
N LEU A 135 0.72 -7.37 3.55
CA LEU A 135 0.75 -7.88 2.19
C LEU A 135 0.72 -9.40 2.23
N ILE A 136 -0.31 -9.98 1.62
CA ILE A 136 -0.49 -11.43 1.46
C ILE A 136 -0.16 -11.77 0.01
N GLU A 137 0.98 -12.44 -0.18
CA GLU A 137 1.60 -12.65 -1.49
C GLU A 137 2.22 -14.05 -1.65
N SER A 138 1.86 -14.98 -0.75
CA SER A 138 2.26 -16.38 -0.81
C SER A 138 1.10 -17.31 -0.46
N GLU A 139 1.17 -18.58 -0.90
CA GLU A 139 0.21 -19.64 -0.55
C GLU A 139 0.10 -19.81 0.97
N LYS A 140 1.24 -19.72 1.66
CA LYS A 140 1.27 -19.81 3.12
C LYS A 140 0.56 -18.63 3.79
N GLY A 141 0.78 -17.39 3.29
CA GLY A 141 0.08 -16.21 3.75
C GLY A 141 -1.43 -16.32 3.54
N LEU A 142 -1.86 -16.79 2.36
CA LEU A 142 -3.27 -17.04 2.05
C LEU A 142 -3.90 -18.07 2.99
N LYS A 143 -3.23 -19.20 3.23
CA LYS A 143 -3.70 -20.24 4.14
C LYS A 143 -3.91 -19.71 5.57
N ASN A 144 -3.03 -18.82 6.03
CA ASN A 144 -3.08 -18.25 7.37
C ASN A 144 -3.88 -16.94 7.45
N SER A 145 -4.37 -16.42 6.34
CA SER A 145 -5.08 -15.15 6.29
C SER A 145 -6.31 -15.06 7.21
N PRO A 146 -7.11 -16.13 7.46
CA PRO A 146 -8.20 -16.06 8.42
C PRO A 146 -7.73 -15.64 9.82
N SER A 147 -6.64 -16.22 10.31
CA SER A 147 -6.04 -15.89 11.61
C SER A 147 -5.43 -14.49 11.61
N LEU A 148 -4.64 -14.16 10.59
CA LEU A 148 -3.99 -12.86 10.46
C LEU A 148 -5.00 -11.70 10.41
N LEU A 149 -6.09 -11.85 9.64
CA LEU A 149 -7.11 -10.83 9.48
C LEU A 149 -8.08 -10.73 10.67
N SER A 150 -8.13 -11.72 11.54
CA SER A 150 -8.89 -11.64 12.80
C SER A 150 -8.28 -10.66 13.81
N ASN A 151 -7.00 -10.31 13.66
CA ASN A 151 -6.34 -9.38 14.56
C ASN A 151 -6.92 -7.96 14.40
N PRO A 152 -7.44 -7.33 15.50
CA PRO A 152 -8.09 -6.01 15.41
C PRO A 152 -7.15 -4.88 15.00
N LEU A 153 -5.84 -5.04 15.14
CA LEU A 153 -4.84 -4.02 14.82
C LEU A 153 -4.46 -3.96 13.33
N VAL A 154 -4.87 -4.96 12.53
CA VAL A 154 -4.76 -4.88 11.07
C VAL A 154 -5.90 -4.02 10.54
N ASP A 155 -5.59 -2.96 9.82
CA ASP A 155 -6.59 -2.07 9.21
C ASP A 155 -6.96 -2.52 7.80
N PHE A 156 -5.99 -2.98 7.03
CA PHE A 156 -6.18 -3.41 5.64
C PHE A 156 -5.21 -4.50 5.22
N VAL A 157 -5.59 -5.19 4.15
CA VAL A 157 -4.75 -6.19 3.49
C VAL A 157 -4.55 -5.83 2.02
N TYR A 158 -3.34 -6.01 1.53
CA TYR A 158 -3.01 -5.93 0.10
C TYR A 158 -2.81 -7.34 -0.45
N PHE A 159 -3.42 -7.63 -1.61
CA PHE A 159 -3.25 -8.89 -2.32
C PHE A 159 -2.07 -8.80 -3.30
N GLY A 160 -0.99 -9.49 -3.03
CA GLY A 160 0.25 -9.51 -3.81
C GLY A 160 0.20 -10.49 -4.96
N ALA A 161 -0.56 -10.17 -6.01
CA ALA A 161 -0.83 -11.08 -7.13
C ALA A 161 0.43 -11.44 -7.94
N TYR A 162 1.44 -10.56 -8.00
CA TYR A 162 2.65 -10.84 -8.77
C TYR A 162 3.47 -11.97 -8.16
N ASP A 163 3.77 -11.91 -6.87
CA ASP A 163 4.57 -12.95 -6.18
C ASP A 163 3.81 -14.26 -6.13
N LEU A 164 2.51 -14.24 -5.87
CA LEU A 164 1.66 -15.42 -6.00
C LEU A 164 1.70 -16.03 -7.40
N SER A 165 1.70 -15.21 -8.46
CA SER A 165 1.79 -15.72 -9.84
C SER A 165 3.12 -16.43 -10.12
N VAL A 166 4.21 -15.98 -9.50
CA VAL A 166 5.51 -16.64 -9.56
C VAL A 166 5.48 -17.97 -8.80
N GLU A 167 4.92 -17.97 -7.58
CA GLU A 167 4.84 -19.17 -6.74
C GLU A 167 4.04 -20.31 -7.38
N ILE A 168 2.94 -19.98 -8.08
CA ILE A 168 2.13 -20.98 -8.81
C ILE A 168 2.68 -21.35 -10.20
N GLY A 169 3.81 -20.77 -10.63
CA GLY A 169 4.45 -21.08 -11.90
C GLY A 169 3.86 -20.38 -13.14
N ASP A 170 3.10 -19.30 -12.97
CA ASP A 170 2.52 -18.49 -14.06
C ASP A 170 2.87 -17.00 -13.91
N PRO A 171 4.17 -16.63 -13.99
CA PRO A 171 4.66 -15.30 -13.67
C PRO A 171 3.99 -14.18 -14.47
N GLY A 172 3.45 -13.18 -13.77
CA GLY A 172 2.84 -11.98 -14.36
C GLY A 172 1.39 -12.16 -14.84
N ASN A 173 0.82 -13.35 -14.83
CA ASN A 173 -0.59 -13.59 -15.13
C ASN A 173 -1.46 -13.39 -13.87
N ILE A 174 -1.47 -12.17 -13.37
CA ILE A 174 -2.09 -11.78 -12.10
C ILE A 174 -3.64 -11.81 -12.09
N PHE A 175 -4.27 -12.11 -13.22
CA PHE A 175 -5.71 -12.32 -13.39
C PHE A 175 -6.05 -13.68 -14.01
N SER A 176 -5.15 -14.69 -13.89
CA SER A 176 -5.52 -16.07 -14.16
C SER A 176 -6.69 -16.49 -13.26
N ASN A 177 -7.48 -17.47 -13.68
CA ASN A 177 -8.60 -17.95 -12.86
C ASN A 177 -8.15 -18.35 -11.46
N GLU A 178 -7.00 -19.03 -11.36
CA GLU A 178 -6.45 -19.47 -10.08
C GLU A 178 -6.10 -18.29 -9.17
N ILE A 179 -5.40 -17.24 -9.68
CA ILE A 179 -5.08 -16.02 -8.90
C ILE A 179 -6.35 -15.28 -8.51
N PHE A 180 -7.33 -15.20 -9.43
CA PHE A 180 -8.57 -14.51 -9.17
C PHE A 180 -9.41 -15.22 -8.10
N ASP A 181 -9.47 -16.56 -8.10
CA ASP A 181 -10.14 -17.34 -7.06
C ASP A 181 -9.51 -17.11 -5.68
N LYS A 182 -8.17 -17.03 -5.61
CA LYS A 182 -7.44 -16.69 -4.38
C LYS A 182 -7.76 -15.27 -3.89
N LEU A 183 -7.85 -14.31 -4.81
CA LEU A 183 -8.26 -12.93 -4.48
C LEU A 183 -9.69 -12.89 -3.94
N VAL A 184 -10.63 -13.62 -4.56
CA VAL A 184 -12.03 -13.74 -4.09
C VAL A 184 -12.06 -14.27 -2.66
N LEU A 185 -11.32 -15.35 -2.39
CA LEU A 185 -11.25 -15.94 -1.06
C LEU A 185 -10.70 -14.95 -0.01
N LEU A 186 -9.57 -14.30 -0.31
CA LEU A 186 -8.98 -13.30 0.60
C LEU A 186 -9.93 -12.12 0.83
N THR A 187 -10.66 -11.71 -0.22
CA THR A 187 -11.66 -10.63 -0.12
C THR A 187 -12.78 -11.00 0.85
N GLN A 188 -13.30 -12.23 0.78
CA GLN A 188 -14.30 -12.72 1.71
C GLN A 188 -13.82 -12.72 3.17
N TYR A 189 -12.59 -13.17 3.41
CA TYR A 189 -11.96 -13.12 4.74
C TYR A 189 -11.76 -11.68 5.24
N ALA A 190 -11.31 -10.77 4.37
CA ALA A 190 -11.15 -9.38 4.73
C ALA A 190 -12.49 -8.74 5.14
N ILE A 191 -13.52 -8.89 4.32
CA ILE A 191 -14.85 -8.32 4.57
C ILE A 191 -15.46 -8.89 5.85
N SER A 192 -15.40 -10.22 6.06
CA SER A 192 -15.96 -10.87 7.26
C SER A 192 -15.27 -10.43 8.56
N ASN A 193 -14.03 -9.96 8.48
CA ASN A 193 -13.28 -9.41 9.62
C ASN A 193 -13.27 -7.86 9.66
N ASN A 194 -14.13 -7.20 8.89
CA ASN A 194 -14.19 -5.73 8.77
C ASN A 194 -12.84 -5.09 8.37
N LYS A 195 -12.05 -5.78 7.56
CA LYS A 195 -10.79 -5.26 7.02
C LYS A 195 -11.01 -4.69 5.63
N LYS A 196 -10.27 -3.64 5.30
CA LYS A 196 -10.22 -3.12 3.94
C LYS A 196 -9.28 -3.98 3.10
N ILE A 197 -9.58 -4.15 1.81
CA ILE A 197 -8.74 -4.92 0.89
C ILE A 197 -8.33 -4.08 -0.31
N MET A 198 -7.08 -4.24 -0.70
CA MET A 198 -6.44 -3.61 -1.85
C MET A 198 -6.03 -4.66 -2.87
N SER A 199 -6.15 -4.34 -4.15
CA SER A 199 -5.62 -5.14 -5.24
C SER A 199 -5.35 -4.27 -6.47
N LEU A 200 -4.33 -4.64 -7.25
CA LEU A 200 -3.93 -3.94 -8.45
C LEU A 200 -4.81 -4.32 -9.65
N TYR A 201 -5.03 -3.36 -10.56
CA TYR A 201 -5.61 -3.58 -11.87
C TYR A 201 -4.83 -2.82 -12.95
N ARG A 202 -4.94 -3.26 -14.21
CA ARG A 202 -4.20 -2.69 -15.36
C ARG A 202 -5.13 -2.10 -16.43
N ASN A 203 -6.43 -2.48 -16.40
CA ASN A 203 -7.41 -2.06 -17.40
C ASN A 203 -8.83 -2.05 -16.81
N GLU A 204 -9.77 -1.47 -17.55
CA GLU A 204 -11.15 -1.32 -17.10
C GLU A 204 -11.87 -2.66 -16.84
N LYS A 205 -11.55 -3.72 -17.59
CA LYS A 205 -12.14 -5.04 -17.36
C LYS A 205 -11.74 -5.58 -15.98
N GLU A 206 -10.46 -5.52 -15.66
CA GLU A 206 -9.93 -5.93 -14.36
C GLU A 206 -10.50 -5.08 -13.22
N LEU A 207 -10.60 -3.75 -13.42
CA LEU A 207 -11.23 -2.86 -12.44
C LEU A 207 -12.69 -3.27 -12.16
N LYS A 208 -13.49 -3.56 -13.19
CA LYS A 208 -14.87 -4.04 -13.02
C LYS A 208 -14.92 -5.35 -12.23
N GLN A 209 -14.00 -6.29 -12.49
CA GLN A 209 -13.90 -7.54 -11.74
C GLN A 209 -13.61 -7.28 -10.26
N LEU A 210 -12.64 -6.39 -9.94
CA LEU A 210 -12.31 -6.04 -8.56
C LEU A 210 -13.48 -5.39 -7.82
N LEU A 211 -14.17 -4.45 -8.45
CA LEU A 211 -15.34 -3.78 -7.85
C LEU A 211 -16.49 -4.76 -7.58
N ASN A 212 -16.72 -5.70 -8.49
CA ASN A 212 -17.79 -6.71 -8.35
C ASN A 212 -17.57 -7.67 -7.18
N ILE A 213 -16.33 -7.99 -6.84
CA ILE A 213 -16.02 -8.84 -5.69
C ILE A 213 -15.89 -8.05 -4.37
N GLY A 214 -15.99 -6.71 -4.41
CA GLY A 214 -16.02 -5.87 -3.21
C GLY A 214 -14.65 -5.33 -2.78
N ILE A 215 -13.67 -5.21 -3.68
CA ILE A 215 -12.40 -4.54 -3.38
C ILE A 215 -12.66 -3.10 -2.96
N HIS A 216 -12.15 -2.70 -1.79
CA HIS A 216 -12.33 -1.35 -1.23
C HIS A 216 -11.40 -0.33 -1.89
N TYR A 217 -10.17 -0.73 -2.18
CA TYR A 217 -9.11 0.12 -2.69
C TYR A 217 -8.47 -0.50 -3.94
N PRO A 218 -9.08 -0.33 -5.14
CA PRO A 218 -8.43 -0.69 -6.38
C PRO A 218 -7.20 0.19 -6.62
N ILE A 219 -6.10 -0.44 -7.03
CA ILE A 219 -4.81 0.22 -7.27
C ILE A 219 -4.57 0.30 -8.79
N ALA A 220 -4.50 1.50 -9.31
CA ALA A 220 -4.38 1.79 -10.73
C ALA A 220 -2.95 1.59 -11.26
N SER A 221 -2.46 0.32 -11.22
CA SER A 221 -1.12 -0.01 -11.70
C SER A 221 -0.02 0.77 -10.95
N VAL A 222 1.02 1.20 -11.65
CA VAL A 222 2.21 1.86 -11.12
C VAL A 222 2.58 3.07 -11.99
N ASP A 223 3.12 4.13 -11.38
CA ASP A 223 3.47 5.39 -12.04
C ASP A 223 4.41 5.22 -13.25
N THR A 224 5.45 4.39 -13.09
CA THR A 224 6.44 4.11 -14.15
C THR A 224 5.80 3.49 -15.38
N LEU A 225 4.91 2.49 -15.21
CA LEU A 225 4.22 1.86 -16.32
C LEU A 225 3.26 2.83 -17.01
N ASN A 226 2.48 3.57 -16.24
CA ASN A 226 1.53 4.55 -16.78
C ASN A 226 2.24 5.63 -17.59
N LEU A 227 3.37 6.15 -17.09
CA LEU A 227 4.21 7.10 -17.81
C LEU A 227 4.77 6.49 -19.11
N LYS A 228 5.33 5.27 -19.02
CA LYS A 228 5.89 4.55 -20.18
C LYS A 228 4.84 4.34 -21.27
N LEU A 229 3.66 3.84 -20.92
CA LEU A 229 2.58 3.61 -21.87
C LEU A 229 2.14 4.91 -22.57
N ARG A 230 2.05 6.03 -21.81
CA ARG A 230 1.70 7.32 -22.41
C ARG A 230 2.76 7.83 -23.38
N LEU A 231 4.02 7.70 -23.05
CA LEU A 231 5.12 8.08 -23.94
C LEU A 231 5.15 7.22 -25.20
N ASP A 232 4.92 5.90 -25.09
CA ASP A 232 4.84 5.01 -26.24
C ASP A 232 3.68 5.40 -27.18
N GLN A 233 2.51 5.75 -26.64
CA GLN A 233 1.39 6.24 -27.44
C GLN A 233 1.74 7.50 -28.23
N LEU A 234 2.43 8.46 -27.60
CA LEU A 234 2.86 9.70 -28.29
C LEU A 234 3.82 9.41 -29.44
N VAL A 235 4.83 8.57 -29.20
CA VAL A 235 5.77 8.15 -30.24
C VAL A 235 5.08 7.34 -31.36
N GLY A 236 4.18 6.43 -31.00
CA GLY A 236 3.39 5.65 -31.96
C GLY A 236 2.54 6.57 -32.86
N SER A 237 1.84 7.55 -32.28
CA SER A 237 1.06 8.52 -33.04
C SER A 237 1.91 9.31 -34.04
N TYR A 238 3.10 9.76 -33.63
CA TYR A 238 4.03 10.44 -34.54
C TYR A 238 4.48 9.52 -35.70
N LYS A 239 4.90 8.29 -35.39
CA LYS A 239 5.35 7.32 -36.42
C LYS A 239 4.26 6.99 -37.42
N ASN A 240 3.01 6.89 -36.99
CA ASN A 240 1.85 6.60 -37.88
C ASN A 240 1.51 7.76 -38.83
N LEU A 241 1.93 9.01 -38.50
CA LEU A 241 1.68 10.19 -39.34
C LEU A 241 2.76 10.45 -40.39
N ILE A 242 3.97 9.89 -40.19
CA ILE A 242 5.11 10.10 -41.11
C ILE A 242 5.38 8.90 -42.05
N ASN A 243 4.75 7.76 -41.82
CA ASN A 243 4.73 6.58 -42.68
C ASN A 243 3.47 6.55 -43.54
#